data_8a237f17d0d387fadf174222566095c0
#
_entry.id   8a237f17d0d387fadf174222566095c0
#
_cell.length_a   1.000
_cell.length_b   1.000
_cell.length_c   1.000
_cell.angle_alpha   90.00
_cell.angle_beta   90.00
_cell.angle_gamma   90.00
#
_symmetry.space_group_name_H-M   'P 1'
#
loop_
_entity.id
_entity.type
_entity.pdbx_description
1 polymer ?
#
loop_
_entity_poly.entity_id
_entity_poly.type
_entity_poly.pdbx_seq_one_letter_code
_entity_poly.pdbx_strand_id
1 'polypeptide(L)'
;MKVIVPFYSLYGHIYKMAQAIAEGAEQVKGAKVELRRVPETLPIEVLEKMSAIEAQKAFADIPICSVDELGQADAIIFGTPTRFGNMCGQMRQFLDATGGLWLSGGLVGKVGSVFTSTGSQHGGQETTITSFHLSLFHHGMIVVGLPYAFQGQMRMDEITGGSPYGATTIAGPTGERQPSDNELDAARFQGNHVAEIARKLANKHNLKRETDV
;
A
#
# COMPACT_ATOMS: atom_id res chain seq x y z
N MET A 1 16.50 7.27 -3.79
CA MET A 1 15.32 6.47 -4.19
C MET A 1 14.12 6.94 -3.38
N LYS A 2 13.00 7.23 -4.04
CA LYS A 2 11.76 7.72 -3.42
C LYS A 2 10.71 6.59 -3.38
N VAL A 3 10.17 6.33 -2.18
CA VAL A 3 9.05 5.41 -1.97
C VAL A 3 7.85 6.21 -1.50
N ILE A 4 6.71 6.06 -2.16
CA ILE A 4 5.45 6.68 -1.72
C ILE A 4 4.51 5.57 -1.25
N VAL A 5 3.85 5.81 -0.12
CA VAL A 5 2.85 4.91 0.45
C VAL A 5 1.50 5.63 0.48
N PRO A 6 0.76 5.64 -0.65
CA PRO A 6 -0.58 6.20 -0.69
C PRO A 6 -1.55 5.23 -0.03
N PHE A 7 -2.34 5.70 0.93
CA PHE A 7 -3.29 4.86 1.65
C PHE A 7 -4.63 5.56 1.86
N TYR A 8 -5.70 4.78 1.85
CA TYR A 8 -7.00 5.17 2.40
C TYR A 8 -7.29 4.34 3.66
N SER A 9 -7.69 4.99 4.73
CA SER A 9 -8.04 4.35 5.99
C SER A 9 -9.30 4.98 6.58
N LEU A 10 -10.34 4.17 6.85
CA LEU A 10 -11.57 4.67 7.47
C LEU A 10 -11.45 4.68 9.01
N TYR A 11 -10.96 3.57 9.60
CA TYR A 11 -10.89 3.35 11.05
C TYR A 11 -9.46 3.17 11.59
N GLY A 12 -8.43 3.53 10.82
CA GLY A 12 -7.05 3.51 11.28
C GLY A 12 -6.26 2.24 10.99
N HIS A 13 -6.87 1.09 10.64
CA HIS A 13 -6.16 -0.18 10.41
C HIS A 13 -5.15 -0.09 9.27
N ILE A 14 -5.58 0.42 8.10
CA ILE A 14 -4.67 0.63 6.97
C ILE A 14 -3.59 1.66 7.30
N TYR A 15 -3.91 2.70 8.09
CA TYR A 15 -2.90 3.65 8.53
C TYR A 15 -1.78 2.99 9.36
N LYS A 16 -2.13 2.12 10.33
CA LYS A 16 -1.12 1.38 11.12
C LYS A 16 -0.26 0.46 10.24
N MET A 17 -0.88 -0.22 9.28
CA MET A 17 -0.15 -1.02 8.29
C MET A 17 0.77 -0.13 7.43
N ALA A 18 0.30 1.05 7.00
CA ALA A 18 1.11 1.99 6.22
C ALA A 18 2.32 2.50 7.00
N GLN A 19 2.18 2.75 8.30
CA GLN A 19 3.30 3.10 9.18
C GLN A 19 4.35 1.97 9.22
N ALA A 20 3.92 0.73 9.43
CA ALA A 20 4.81 -0.43 9.44
C ALA A 20 5.49 -0.66 8.07
N ILE A 21 4.77 -0.48 6.95
CA ILE A 21 5.36 -0.48 5.61
C ILE A 21 6.46 0.58 5.48
N ALA A 22 6.19 1.80 5.94
CA ALA A 22 7.16 2.90 5.89
C ALA A 22 8.40 2.60 6.74
N GLU A 23 8.21 2.14 7.98
CA GLU A 23 9.29 1.70 8.87
C GLU A 23 10.21 0.66 8.20
N GLY A 24 9.62 -0.33 7.53
CA GLY A 24 10.38 -1.36 6.80
C GLY A 24 11.15 -0.80 5.60
N ALA A 25 10.52 0.07 4.82
CA ALA A 25 11.14 0.69 3.66
C ALA A 25 12.29 1.65 4.03
N GLU A 26 12.17 2.37 5.14
CA GLU A 26 13.20 3.29 5.67
C GLU A 26 14.49 2.59 6.09
N GLN A 27 14.44 1.28 6.40
CA GLN A 27 15.64 0.48 6.70
C GLN A 27 16.58 0.34 5.49
N VAL A 28 16.06 0.59 4.28
CA VAL A 28 16.87 0.49 3.06
C VAL A 28 17.69 1.75 2.85
N LYS A 29 19.00 1.61 2.81
CA LYS A 29 19.93 2.75 2.66
C LYS A 29 19.59 3.61 1.44
N GLY A 30 19.34 4.89 1.68
CA GLY A 30 19.05 5.89 0.64
C GLY A 30 17.57 5.94 0.23
N ALA A 31 16.68 5.19 0.91
CA ALA A 31 15.24 5.34 0.73
C ALA A 31 14.75 6.63 1.41
N LYS A 32 13.93 7.39 0.70
CA LYS A 32 13.10 8.47 1.25
C LYS A 32 11.66 8.01 1.14
N VAL A 33 11.02 7.80 2.28
CA VAL A 33 9.66 7.24 2.35
C VAL A 33 8.67 8.33 2.71
N GLU A 34 7.58 8.41 1.97
CA GLU A 34 6.55 9.43 2.18
C GLU A 34 5.17 8.76 2.29
N LEU A 35 4.55 8.89 3.46
CA LEU A 35 3.15 8.53 3.64
C LEU A 35 2.26 9.60 3.00
N ARG A 36 1.21 9.18 2.31
CA ARG A 36 0.21 10.06 1.69
C ARG A 36 -1.19 9.50 1.89
N ARG A 37 -2.14 10.38 2.21
CA ARG A 37 -3.56 9.98 2.24
C ARG A 37 -4.16 10.04 0.85
N VAL A 38 -4.95 9.04 0.50
CA VAL A 38 -5.89 9.14 -0.62
C VAL A 38 -7.05 10.05 -0.18
N PRO A 39 -7.54 10.97 -1.04
CA PRO A 39 -8.63 11.88 -0.68
C PRO A 39 -9.87 11.16 -0.17
N GLU A 40 -10.51 11.72 0.86
CA GLU A 40 -11.83 11.29 1.30
C GLU A 40 -12.90 11.79 0.30
N THR A 41 -13.87 10.95 0.01
CA THR A 41 -14.97 11.25 -0.92
C THR A 41 -16.36 11.14 -0.29
N LEU A 42 -16.42 10.65 0.96
CA LEU A 42 -17.68 10.59 1.69
C LEU A 42 -18.00 11.97 2.29
N PRO A 43 -19.27 12.39 2.27
CA PRO A 43 -19.71 13.56 3.01
C PRO A 43 -19.43 13.44 4.51
N ILE A 44 -19.17 14.57 5.17
CA ILE A 44 -18.83 14.61 6.59
C ILE A 44 -19.93 13.98 7.46
N GLU A 45 -21.20 14.18 7.12
CA GLU A 45 -22.35 13.66 7.83
C GLU A 45 -22.40 12.10 7.77
N VAL A 46 -21.86 11.51 6.72
CA VAL A 46 -21.73 10.06 6.57
C VAL A 46 -20.63 9.53 7.47
N LEU A 47 -19.47 10.21 7.49
CA LEU A 47 -18.34 9.86 8.36
C LEU A 47 -18.73 9.97 9.85
N GLU A 48 -19.53 10.98 10.23
CA GLU A 48 -20.07 11.14 11.57
C GLU A 48 -20.97 9.95 11.95
N LYS A 49 -21.93 9.59 11.09
CA LYS A 49 -22.81 8.44 11.31
C LYS A 49 -22.05 7.12 11.42
N MET A 50 -20.93 6.99 10.73
CA MET A 50 -20.04 5.83 10.77
C MET A 50 -19.06 5.87 11.95
N SER A 51 -19.06 6.93 12.77
CA SER A 51 -18.10 7.16 13.86
C SER A 51 -16.63 7.08 13.38
N ALA A 52 -16.36 7.49 12.13
CA ALA A 52 -15.06 7.38 11.51
C ALA A 52 -14.15 8.59 11.76
N ILE A 53 -14.73 9.76 12.10
CA ILE A 53 -13.99 11.03 12.23
C ILE A 53 -12.91 10.95 13.31
N GLU A 54 -13.23 10.36 14.46
CA GLU A 54 -12.27 10.26 15.56
C GLU A 54 -11.03 9.44 15.17
N ALA A 55 -11.25 8.32 14.48
CA ALA A 55 -10.16 7.48 14.00
C ALA A 55 -9.27 8.21 12.96
N GLN A 56 -9.88 9.07 12.13
CA GLN A 56 -9.15 9.82 11.09
C GLN A 56 -8.31 10.97 11.65
N LYS A 57 -8.57 11.45 12.86
CA LYS A 57 -7.73 12.48 13.52
C LYS A 57 -6.28 12.02 13.69
N ALA A 58 -6.05 10.72 13.92
CA ALA A 58 -4.72 10.16 14.14
C ALA A 58 -3.76 10.32 12.93
N PHE A 59 -4.30 10.59 11.74
CA PHE A 59 -3.52 10.76 10.51
C PHE A 59 -3.95 12.00 9.70
N ALA A 60 -4.67 12.92 10.33
CA ALA A 60 -5.19 14.13 9.67
C ALA A 60 -4.06 15.01 9.08
N ASP A 61 -2.92 15.05 9.75
CA ASP A 61 -1.75 15.87 9.36
C ASP A 61 -0.93 15.26 8.20
N ILE A 62 -1.19 14.00 7.83
CA ILE A 62 -0.51 13.38 6.68
C ILE A 62 -1.02 14.04 5.40
N PRO A 63 -0.14 14.53 4.51
CA PRO A 63 -0.55 15.18 3.27
C PRO A 63 -1.39 14.28 2.36
N ILE A 64 -2.32 14.89 1.63
CA ILE A 64 -3.10 14.20 0.59
C ILE A 64 -2.19 13.93 -0.61
N CYS A 65 -2.26 12.73 -1.16
CA CYS A 65 -1.51 12.32 -2.34
C CYS A 65 -2.04 13.05 -3.59
N SER A 66 -1.17 13.72 -4.31
CA SER A 66 -1.46 14.15 -5.67
C SER A 66 -1.10 13.05 -6.67
N VAL A 67 -1.79 13.02 -7.82
CA VAL A 67 -1.49 12.07 -8.89
C VAL A 67 -0.07 12.27 -9.43
N ASP A 68 0.38 13.52 -9.54
CA ASP A 68 1.70 13.87 -10.08
C ASP A 68 2.86 13.34 -9.21
N GLU A 69 2.66 13.22 -7.89
CA GLU A 69 3.68 12.67 -6.99
C GLU A 69 4.01 11.21 -7.33
N LEU A 70 3.03 10.42 -7.82
CA LEU A 70 3.24 9.03 -8.21
C LEU A 70 4.29 8.91 -9.33
N GLY A 71 4.26 9.83 -10.29
CA GLY A 71 5.24 9.89 -11.38
C GLY A 71 6.69 10.14 -10.92
N GLN A 72 6.87 10.68 -9.71
CA GLN A 72 8.20 11.00 -9.14
C GLN A 72 8.77 9.86 -8.28
N ALA A 73 7.97 8.83 -7.95
CA ALA A 73 8.40 7.72 -7.12
C ALA A 73 9.19 6.67 -7.92
N ASP A 74 10.10 5.96 -7.25
CA ASP A 74 10.74 4.74 -7.74
C ASP A 74 9.91 3.50 -7.36
N ALA A 75 9.23 3.56 -6.23
CA ALA A 75 8.28 2.54 -5.78
C ALA A 75 7.03 3.16 -5.16
N ILE A 76 5.89 2.49 -5.34
CA ILE A 76 4.60 2.90 -4.78
C ILE A 76 3.95 1.69 -4.10
N ILE A 77 3.61 1.82 -2.81
CA ILE A 77 2.98 0.75 -2.03
C ILE A 77 1.59 1.21 -1.60
N PHE A 78 0.56 0.73 -2.27
CA PHE A 78 -0.82 1.18 -2.09
C PHE A 78 -1.50 0.45 -0.93
N GLY A 79 -2.16 1.21 -0.04
CA GLY A 79 -2.95 0.69 1.08
C GLY A 79 -4.45 0.97 0.94
N THR A 80 -5.27 -0.08 0.96
CA THR A 80 -6.73 0.05 0.82
C THR A 80 -7.47 -0.97 1.68
N PRO A 81 -8.56 -0.61 2.37
CA PRO A 81 -9.45 -1.61 2.93
C PRO A 81 -10.20 -2.33 1.81
N THR A 82 -10.61 -3.56 2.05
CA THR A 82 -11.50 -4.28 1.13
C THR A 82 -12.89 -3.65 1.06
N ARG A 83 -13.46 -3.68 -0.12
CA ARG A 83 -14.90 -3.54 -0.36
C ARG A 83 -15.29 -4.62 -1.34
N PHE A 84 -15.98 -5.66 -0.81
CA PHE A 84 -16.45 -6.80 -1.62
C PHE A 84 -15.35 -7.48 -2.45
N GLY A 85 -14.16 -7.66 -1.87
CA GLY A 85 -13.02 -8.29 -2.54
C GLY A 85 -12.26 -7.37 -3.52
N ASN A 86 -12.52 -6.07 -3.48
CA ASN A 86 -11.86 -5.03 -4.28
C ASN A 86 -11.38 -3.88 -3.39
N MET A 87 -10.60 -2.96 -3.97
CA MET A 87 -10.25 -1.70 -3.33
C MET A 87 -11.51 -0.87 -3.01
N CYS A 88 -11.41 0.01 -2.02
CA CYS A 88 -12.49 0.96 -1.70
C CYS A 88 -12.69 2.00 -2.81
N GLY A 89 -13.88 2.63 -2.84
CA GLY A 89 -14.25 3.62 -3.85
C GLY A 89 -13.29 4.81 -3.90
N GLN A 90 -12.80 5.29 -2.75
CA GLN A 90 -11.84 6.39 -2.66
C GLN A 90 -10.53 6.05 -3.39
N MET A 91 -9.97 4.86 -3.16
CA MET A 91 -8.77 4.40 -3.85
C MET A 91 -9.03 4.20 -5.34
N ARG A 92 -10.21 3.68 -5.72
CA ARG A 92 -10.56 3.50 -7.12
C ARG A 92 -10.66 4.84 -7.84
N GLN A 93 -11.33 5.82 -7.25
CA GLN A 93 -11.45 7.17 -7.82
C GLN A 93 -10.07 7.85 -7.95
N PHE A 94 -9.19 7.65 -6.97
CA PHE A 94 -7.82 8.14 -7.04
C PHE A 94 -7.05 7.52 -8.21
N LEU A 95 -7.17 6.20 -8.43
CA LEU A 95 -6.56 5.52 -9.58
C LEU A 95 -7.18 5.94 -10.91
N ASP A 96 -8.50 6.16 -10.97
CA ASP A 96 -9.16 6.64 -12.20
C ASP A 96 -8.62 8.00 -12.64
N ALA A 97 -8.16 8.84 -11.71
CA ALA A 97 -7.52 10.11 -12.00
C ALA A 97 -6.09 9.99 -12.59
N THR A 98 -5.49 8.79 -12.58
CA THR A 98 -4.12 8.57 -13.10
C THR A 98 -4.05 8.39 -14.62
N GLY A 99 -5.14 8.64 -15.35
CA GLY A 99 -5.20 8.47 -16.82
C GLY A 99 -4.10 9.20 -17.59
N GLY A 100 -3.72 10.41 -17.14
CA GLY A 100 -2.61 11.17 -17.72
C GLY A 100 -1.25 10.50 -17.54
N LEU A 101 -0.99 9.91 -16.36
CA LEU A 101 0.22 9.12 -16.10
C LEU A 101 0.25 7.85 -16.93
N TRP A 102 -0.88 7.19 -17.11
CA TRP A 102 -1.00 6.02 -17.98
C TRP A 102 -0.66 6.37 -19.44
N LEU A 103 -1.28 7.44 -19.96
CA LEU A 103 -1.05 7.89 -21.34
C LEU A 103 0.42 8.25 -21.63
N SER A 104 1.09 8.86 -20.66
CA SER A 104 2.50 9.24 -20.77
C SER A 104 3.50 8.12 -20.44
N GLY A 105 3.01 6.95 -19.99
CA GLY A 105 3.87 5.87 -19.49
C GLY A 105 4.60 6.21 -18.18
N GLY A 106 4.08 7.18 -17.41
CA GLY A 106 4.77 7.75 -16.24
C GLY A 106 5.04 6.77 -15.10
N LEU A 107 4.39 5.60 -15.10
CA LEU A 107 4.61 4.54 -14.10
C LEU A 107 5.27 3.28 -14.67
N VAL A 108 5.59 3.24 -15.97
CA VAL A 108 6.21 2.07 -16.59
C VAL A 108 7.56 1.77 -15.94
N GLY A 109 7.75 0.50 -15.54
CA GLY A 109 8.99 0.02 -14.92
C GLY A 109 9.20 0.42 -13.46
N LYS A 110 8.29 1.22 -12.85
CA LYS A 110 8.30 1.49 -11.40
C LYS A 110 7.80 0.30 -10.61
N VAL A 111 8.26 0.15 -9.38
CA VAL A 111 7.79 -0.94 -8.50
C VAL A 111 6.45 -0.59 -7.90
N GLY A 112 5.49 -1.51 -8.00
CA GLY A 112 4.15 -1.41 -7.41
C GLY A 112 3.89 -2.54 -6.41
N SER A 113 3.26 -2.23 -5.30
CA SER A 113 2.87 -3.21 -4.28
C SER A 113 1.57 -2.79 -3.61
N VAL A 114 0.89 -3.75 -2.96
CA VAL A 114 -0.42 -3.51 -2.35
C VAL A 114 -0.50 -4.19 -0.98
N PHE A 115 -1.17 -3.55 -0.03
CA PHE A 115 -1.57 -4.13 1.25
C PHE A 115 -3.02 -3.78 1.57
N THR A 116 -3.70 -4.62 2.38
CA THR A 116 -5.13 -4.46 2.61
C THR A 116 -5.57 -4.81 4.03
N SER A 117 -6.82 -4.49 4.34
CA SER A 117 -7.52 -4.94 5.55
C SER A 117 -8.89 -5.51 5.21
N THR A 118 -9.32 -6.51 5.99
CA THR A 118 -10.65 -7.12 5.90
C THR A 118 -11.31 -7.17 7.27
N GLY A 119 -12.63 -7.27 7.33
CA GLY A 119 -13.35 -7.46 8.60
C GLY A 119 -13.25 -8.91 9.13
N SER A 120 -12.96 -9.87 8.26
CA SER A 120 -12.88 -11.29 8.62
C SER A 120 -11.71 -11.98 7.94
N GLN A 121 -11.35 -13.17 8.46
CA GLN A 121 -10.21 -13.95 7.97
C GLN A 121 -10.34 -14.32 6.47
N HIS A 122 -11.55 -14.63 6.03
CA HIS A 122 -11.83 -15.00 4.62
C HIS A 122 -12.56 -13.89 3.86
N GLY A 123 -12.42 -12.62 4.30
CA GLY A 123 -13.16 -11.46 3.79
C GLY A 123 -12.64 -10.87 2.47
N GLY A 124 -11.80 -11.60 1.73
CA GLY A 124 -11.30 -11.15 0.43
C GLY A 124 -9.95 -10.45 0.47
N GLN A 125 -9.05 -10.84 1.36
CA GLN A 125 -7.68 -10.30 1.43
C GLN A 125 -6.95 -10.48 0.09
N GLU A 126 -6.90 -11.71 -0.42
CA GLU A 126 -6.20 -12.05 -1.66
C GLU A 126 -6.88 -11.41 -2.88
N THR A 127 -8.22 -11.49 -2.97
CA THR A 127 -8.96 -10.93 -4.11
C THR A 127 -8.82 -9.42 -4.20
N THR A 128 -8.81 -8.70 -3.06
CA THR A 128 -8.58 -7.26 -3.04
C THR A 128 -7.21 -6.90 -3.60
N ILE A 129 -6.16 -7.61 -3.19
CA ILE A 129 -4.80 -7.34 -3.66
C ILE A 129 -4.65 -7.75 -5.13
N THR A 130 -5.11 -8.93 -5.52
CA THR A 130 -4.95 -9.42 -6.90
C THR A 130 -5.77 -8.62 -7.91
N SER A 131 -6.98 -8.17 -7.54
CA SER A 131 -7.74 -7.24 -8.39
C SER A 131 -7.07 -5.87 -8.53
N PHE A 132 -6.39 -5.40 -7.48
CA PHE A 132 -5.60 -4.17 -7.56
C PHE A 132 -4.38 -4.33 -8.48
N HIS A 133 -3.71 -5.48 -8.44
CA HIS A 133 -2.56 -5.78 -9.31
C HIS A 133 -2.90 -5.60 -10.79
N LEU A 134 -4.14 -5.85 -11.23
CA LEU A 134 -4.56 -5.59 -12.61
C LEU A 134 -4.36 -4.13 -12.99
N SER A 135 -4.69 -3.18 -12.10
CA SER A 135 -4.45 -1.75 -12.35
C SER A 135 -2.95 -1.44 -12.44
N LEU A 136 -2.11 -2.06 -11.62
CA LEU A 136 -0.65 -1.88 -11.68
C LEU A 136 -0.06 -2.42 -12.98
N PHE A 137 -0.53 -3.58 -13.47
CA PHE A 137 -0.12 -4.12 -14.75
C PHE A 137 -0.52 -3.22 -15.92
N HIS A 138 -1.73 -2.63 -15.89
CA HIS A 138 -2.15 -1.66 -16.90
C HIS A 138 -1.28 -0.40 -16.93
N HIS A 139 -0.69 -0.01 -15.80
CA HIS A 139 0.30 1.05 -15.71
C HIS A 139 1.73 0.62 -16.09
N GLY A 140 1.95 -0.66 -16.43
CA GLY A 140 3.29 -1.18 -16.77
C GLY A 140 4.23 -1.29 -15.57
N MET A 141 3.70 -1.35 -14.35
CA MET A 141 4.50 -1.45 -13.13
C MET A 141 5.03 -2.87 -12.92
N ILE A 142 6.15 -2.98 -12.22
CA ILE A 142 6.71 -4.24 -11.73
C ILE A 142 6.04 -4.57 -10.40
N VAL A 143 5.16 -5.56 -10.38
CA VAL A 143 4.39 -5.93 -9.19
C VAL A 143 5.23 -6.77 -8.24
N VAL A 144 5.28 -6.39 -6.96
CA VAL A 144 6.00 -7.07 -5.89
C VAL A 144 5.04 -7.35 -4.74
N GLY A 145 4.94 -8.62 -4.34
CA GLY A 145 4.14 -9.08 -3.20
C GLY A 145 4.95 -9.27 -1.93
N LEU A 146 4.45 -10.12 -1.04
CA LEU A 146 5.07 -10.56 0.22
C LEU A 146 5.56 -12.00 0.06
N PRO A 147 6.86 -12.25 -0.20
CA PRO A 147 7.36 -13.59 -0.44
C PRO A 147 7.36 -14.44 0.85
N TYR A 148 7.28 -15.76 0.72
CA TYR A 148 7.39 -16.72 1.84
C TYR A 148 8.74 -16.72 2.55
N ALA A 149 9.70 -15.89 2.11
CA ALA A 149 10.88 -15.55 2.91
C ALA A 149 10.50 -14.89 4.25
N PHE A 150 9.34 -14.25 4.32
CA PHE A 150 8.72 -13.88 5.59
C PHE A 150 8.03 -15.09 6.21
N GLN A 151 8.67 -15.69 7.21
CA GLN A 151 8.21 -16.93 7.84
C GLN A 151 6.90 -16.76 8.65
N GLY A 152 6.54 -15.54 9.01
CA GLY A 152 5.27 -15.24 9.69
C GLY A 152 4.02 -15.65 8.90
N GLN A 153 4.14 -15.84 7.57
CA GLN A 153 3.05 -16.37 6.73
C GLN A 153 2.73 -17.85 7.01
N MET A 154 3.65 -18.59 7.65
CA MET A 154 3.47 -20.00 8.00
C MET A 154 2.86 -20.21 9.39
N ARG A 155 2.53 -19.12 10.10
CA ARG A 155 1.91 -19.21 11.44
C ARG A 155 0.55 -19.84 11.40
N MET A 156 0.31 -20.77 12.34
CA MET A 156 -0.93 -21.50 12.51
C MET A 156 -1.49 -21.41 13.94
N ASP A 157 -0.80 -20.69 14.81
CA ASP A 157 -1.07 -20.60 16.26
C ASP A 157 -1.90 -19.36 16.63
N GLU A 158 -2.17 -18.48 15.66
CA GLU A 158 -3.05 -17.32 15.85
C GLU A 158 -3.91 -17.03 14.61
N ILE A 159 -5.00 -16.29 14.81
CA ILE A 159 -5.76 -15.70 13.70
C ILE A 159 -4.97 -14.47 13.22
N THR A 160 -4.44 -14.53 12.03
CA THR A 160 -3.61 -13.48 11.44
C THR A 160 -3.92 -13.31 9.96
N GLY A 161 -3.74 -12.09 9.45
CA GLY A 161 -3.71 -11.82 8.03
C GLY A 161 -2.40 -12.28 7.39
N GLY A 162 -2.30 -12.12 6.10
CA GLY A 162 -1.11 -12.43 5.30
C GLY A 162 -1.48 -13.14 4.00
N SER A 163 -0.73 -12.85 2.96
CA SER A 163 -0.80 -13.56 1.69
C SER A 163 0.48 -13.30 0.88
N PRO A 164 0.85 -14.18 -0.07
CA PRO A 164 2.02 -13.94 -0.93
C PRO A 164 1.83 -12.74 -1.87
N TYR A 165 0.61 -12.27 -2.02
CA TYR A 165 0.29 -11.12 -2.86
C TYR A 165 0.57 -9.77 -2.17
N GLY A 166 0.53 -9.73 -0.83
CA GLY A 166 0.83 -8.56 -0.01
C GLY A 166 0.38 -8.74 1.43
N ALA A 167 0.89 -7.90 2.32
CA ALA A 167 0.54 -7.89 3.74
C ALA A 167 -0.93 -7.51 3.96
N THR A 168 -1.56 -8.16 4.92
CA THR A 168 -2.96 -7.92 5.24
C THR A 168 -3.20 -7.92 6.74
N THR A 169 -4.29 -7.28 7.19
CA THR A 169 -4.75 -7.32 8.56
C THR A 169 -6.24 -7.63 8.64
N ILE A 170 -6.66 -8.25 9.73
CA ILE A 170 -8.06 -8.54 10.05
C ILE A 170 -8.53 -7.53 11.10
N ALA A 171 -9.55 -6.75 10.77
CA ALA A 171 -10.05 -5.69 11.64
C ALA A 171 -11.13 -6.16 12.64
N GLY A 172 -11.73 -7.32 12.41
CA GLY A 172 -12.94 -7.76 13.14
C GLY A 172 -14.23 -7.18 12.55
N PRO A 173 -15.38 -7.74 12.90
CA PRO A 173 -16.67 -7.35 12.32
C PRO A 173 -17.10 -5.90 12.63
N THR A 174 -16.63 -5.33 13.73
CA THR A 174 -16.89 -3.94 14.13
C THR A 174 -15.65 -3.04 14.08
N GLY A 175 -14.51 -3.58 13.58
CA GLY A 175 -13.25 -2.85 13.52
C GLY A 175 -12.49 -2.79 14.84
N GLU A 176 -12.84 -3.65 15.77
CA GLU A 176 -12.30 -3.69 17.15
C GLU A 176 -10.88 -4.28 17.23
N ARG A 177 -10.55 -5.20 16.31
CA ARG A 177 -9.25 -5.86 16.32
C ARG A 177 -8.20 -4.98 15.68
N GLN A 178 -7.14 -4.68 16.40
CA GLN A 178 -5.99 -3.98 15.87
C GLN A 178 -5.06 -4.95 15.13
N PRO A 179 -4.23 -4.45 14.18
CA PRO A 179 -3.21 -5.28 13.55
C PRO A 179 -2.35 -5.99 14.59
N SER A 180 -2.14 -7.30 14.45
CA SER A 180 -1.25 -8.08 15.32
C SER A 180 0.22 -7.79 14.99
N ASP A 181 1.10 -8.18 15.91
CA ASP A 181 2.55 -8.04 15.68
C ASP A 181 3.00 -8.77 14.43
N ASN A 182 2.45 -9.99 14.17
CA ASN A 182 2.75 -10.74 12.95
C ASN A 182 2.32 -10.00 11.68
N GLU A 183 1.15 -9.34 11.69
CA GLU A 183 0.64 -8.55 10.56
C GLU A 183 1.48 -7.28 10.34
N LEU A 184 1.91 -6.62 11.42
CA LEU A 184 2.81 -5.46 11.34
C LEU A 184 4.20 -5.85 10.86
N ASP A 185 4.74 -7.00 11.31
CA ASP A 185 6.02 -7.52 10.84
C ASP A 185 5.97 -7.92 9.36
N ALA A 186 4.86 -8.49 8.90
CA ALA A 186 4.60 -8.73 7.48
C ALA A 186 4.64 -7.44 6.66
N ALA A 187 4.03 -6.38 7.18
CA ALA A 187 4.03 -5.05 6.56
C ALA A 187 5.45 -4.46 6.51
N ARG A 188 6.22 -4.52 7.61
CA ARG A 188 7.64 -4.08 7.64
C ARG A 188 8.48 -4.85 6.64
N PHE A 189 8.32 -6.17 6.60
CA PHE A 189 9.03 -7.02 5.64
C PHE A 189 8.71 -6.63 4.21
N GLN A 190 7.42 -6.44 3.87
CA GLN A 190 7.00 -6.02 2.54
C GLN A 190 7.60 -4.66 2.17
N GLY A 191 7.55 -3.67 3.06
CA GLY A 191 8.12 -2.35 2.84
C GLY A 191 9.61 -2.42 2.52
N ASN A 192 10.38 -3.16 3.32
CA ASN A 192 11.81 -3.38 3.10
C ASN A 192 12.07 -4.09 1.76
N HIS A 193 11.36 -5.18 1.49
CA HIS A 193 11.53 -5.97 0.25
C HIS A 193 11.27 -5.15 -1.01
N VAL A 194 10.18 -4.38 -1.03
CA VAL A 194 9.83 -3.48 -2.15
C VAL A 194 10.90 -2.42 -2.36
N ALA A 195 11.35 -1.77 -1.29
CA ALA A 195 12.39 -0.75 -1.35
C ALA A 195 13.74 -1.31 -1.83
N GLU A 196 14.13 -2.52 -1.40
CA GLU A 196 15.34 -3.20 -1.87
C GLU A 196 15.29 -3.51 -3.38
N ILE A 197 14.13 -3.95 -3.89
CA ILE A 197 13.94 -4.19 -5.33
C ILE A 197 14.05 -2.87 -6.11
N ALA A 198 13.36 -1.83 -5.66
CA ALA A 198 13.42 -0.51 -6.30
C ALA A 198 14.84 0.06 -6.31
N ARG A 199 15.61 -0.09 -5.21
CA ARG A 199 17.01 0.33 -5.13
C ARG A 199 17.89 -0.39 -6.16
N LYS A 200 17.71 -1.70 -6.34
CA LYS A 200 18.44 -2.49 -7.34
C LYS A 200 18.15 -2.04 -8.77
N LEU A 201 16.88 -1.68 -9.06
CA LEU A 201 16.48 -1.19 -10.38
C LEU A 201 17.03 0.22 -10.65
N ALA A 202 16.94 1.14 -9.67
CA ALA A 202 17.45 2.50 -9.79
C ALA A 202 18.99 2.52 -10.06
N ASN A 203 19.75 1.66 -9.37
CA ASN A 203 21.19 1.58 -9.57
C ASN A 203 21.58 1.11 -10.98
N LYS A 204 20.81 0.20 -11.59
CA LYS A 204 21.06 -0.23 -12.98
C LYS A 204 20.83 0.87 -14.01
N HIS A 205 19.91 1.78 -13.77
CA HIS A 205 19.64 2.92 -14.66
C HIS A 205 20.79 3.94 -14.63
N ASN A 206 21.42 4.15 -13.49
CA ASN A 206 22.57 5.05 -13.36
C ASN A 206 23.82 4.49 -14.06
N LEU A 207 24.08 3.19 -13.97
CA LEU A 207 25.22 2.54 -14.65
C LEU A 207 25.12 2.61 -16.18
N LYS A 208 23.92 2.52 -16.77
CA LYS A 208 23.75 2.66 -18.22
C LYS A 208 23.99 4.09 -18.71
N ARG A 209 23.66 5.12 -17.93
CA ARG A 209 23.90 6.52 -18.28
C ARG A 209 25.39 6.90 -18.25
N GLU A 210 26.22 6.21 -17.46
CA GLU A 210 27.66 6.43 -17.37
C GLU A 210 28.44 5.70 -18.50
N THR A 211 27.84 4.67 -19.14
CA THR A 211 28.47 3.92 -20.24
C THR A 211 28.08 4.42 -21.63
N ASP A 212 27.06 5.29 -21.73
CA ASP A 212 26.59 5.88 -22.98
C ASP A 212 27.16 7.31 -23.22
N VAL A 213 28.20 7.71 -22.45
CA VAL A 213 28.99 8.93 -22.58
C VAL A 213 30.41 8.53 -23.00
#